data_06c9ff6bd2f135c47318f48f512bed80
#
_entry.id   06c9ff6bd2f135c47318f48f512bed80
#
_cell.length_a   1.000
_cell.length_b   1.000
_cell.length_c   1.000
_cell.angle_alpha   90.00
_cell.angle_beta   90.00
_cell.angle_gamma   90.00
#
_symmetry.space_group_name_H-M   'P 1'
#
loop_
_entity.id
_entity.type
_entity.pdbx_description
1 polymer ?
#
loop_
_entity_poly.entity_id
_entity_poly.type
_entity_poly.pdbx_seq_one_letter_code
_entity_poly.pdbx_strand_id
1 'polypeptide(L)'
;MPRAFFVAAFVLPTIALALPDDATLSRLLVGTWHGHRHDTQYRADGTWIMDPRDERDNSRGKWRIEHARLITTWRFSDESSVSTAVEEIIELTKSIFKSRIISQEGPGKPEGQVLPSEIFTVSRVTEKK
;
A
#
# COMPACT_ATOMS: atom_id res chain seq x y z
N MET A 1 18.01 -26.26 -45.64
CA MET A 1 17.83 -25.37 -45.34
C MET A 1 17.35 -25.00 -44.22
N PRO A 2 17.70 -24.54 -43.62
CA PRO A 2 17.43 -24.37 -42.42
C PRO A 2 16.66 -23.35 -42.16
N ARG A 3 16.00 -23.30 -41.69
CA ARG A 3 15.28 -22.43 -41.37
C ARG A 3 15.25 -22.08 -40.21
N ALA A 4 15.54 -21.28 -39.88
CA ALA A 4 15.63 -20.72 -38.87
C ALA A 4 14.46 -20.48 -38.22
N PHE A 5 14.03 -21.00 -37.51
CA PHE A 5 13.05 -20.73 -36.85
C PHE A 5 13.00 -20.04 -35.79
N PHE A 6 12.90 -19.17 -35.69
CA PHE A 6 12.57 -18.53 -34.77
C PHE A 6 11.52 -18.75 -34.21
N VAL A 7 11.32 -19.43 -33.61
CA VAL A 7 10.61 -19.53 -32.66
C VAL A 7 10.82 -18.50 -31.85
N ALA A 8 10.38 -17.54 -32.24
CA ALA A 8 10.43 -16.64 -31.57
C ALA A 8 10.06 -16.84 -30.36
N ALA A 9 10.80 -16.99 -29.68
CA ALA A 9 10.75 -16.69 -28.57
C ALA A 9 9.85 -15.63 -28.31
N PHE A 10 8.73 -15.83 -28.29
CA PHE A 10 7.98 -14.99 -27.78
C PHE A 10 8.15 -14.94 -26.42
N VAL A 11 9.00 -14.41 -26.06
CA VAL A 11 9.00 -13.75 -24.88
C VAL A 11 7.86 -12.86 -24.95
N LEU A 12 6.76 -13.35 -24.75
CA LEU A 12 5.76 -12.52 -24.34
C LEU A 12 6.31 -11.75 -23.19
N PRO A 13 6.51 -10.51 -23.36
CA PRO A 13 6.89 -9.73 -22.27
C PRO A 13 5.82 -9.98 -21.27
N THR A 14 6.15 -10.43 -20.18
CA THR A 14 5.36 -10.28 -19.05
C THR A 14 4.98 -8.86 -19.09
N ILE A 15 3.80 -8.64 -19.50
CA ILE A 15 3.31 -7.34 -19.38
C ILE A 15 3.13 -7.17 -17.91
N ALA A 16 4.17 -6.77 -17.32
CA ALA A 16 4.05 -6.14 -16.07
C ALA A 16 3.19 -4.96 -16.39
N LEU A 17 1.93 -5.01 -16.07
CA LEU A 17 1.11 -3.86 -16.19
C LEU A 17 1.83 -2.79 -15.44
N ALA A 18 2.36 -1.86 -16.16
CA ALA A 18 3.02 -0.72 -15.57
C ALA A 18 2.00 -0.11 -14.62
N LEU A 19 2.40 0.11 -13.40
CA LEU A 19 1.53 0.80 -12.46
C LEU A 19 1.21 2.19 -13.01
N PRO A 20 0.03 2.71 -12.71
CA PRO A 20 -0.28 4.10 -13.02
C PRO A 20 0.72 5.05 -12.37
N ASP A 21 0.72 6.30 -12.76
CA ASP A 21 1.55 7.32 -12.14
C ASP A 21 1.13 7.58 -10.68
N ASP A 22 1.97 8.28 -9.95
CA ASP A 22 1.73 8.53 -8.52
C ASP A 22 0.43 9.30 -8.27
N ALA A 23 0.08 10.23 -9.11
CA ALA A 23 -1.17 10.98 -8.96
C ALA A 23 -2.40 10.08 -9.12
N THR A 24 -2.37 9.19 -10.08
CA THR A 24 -3.46 8.22 -10.28
C THR A 24 -3.52 7.22 -9.13
N LEU A 25 -2.36 6.71 -8.69
CA LEU A 25 -2.30 5.82 -7.54
C LEU A 25 -2.85 6.50 -6.29
N SER A 26 -2.52 7.77 -6.08
CA SER A 26 -3.02 8.52 -4.94
C SER A 26 -4.55 8.62 -4.96
N ARG A 27 -5.13 8.89 -6.13
CA ARG A 27 -6.59 8.94 -6.24
C ARG A 27 -7.23 7.58 -6.01
N LEU A 28 -6.60 6.52 -6.48
CA LEU A 28 -7.12 5.16 -6.28
C LEU A 28 -7.06 4.74 -4.81
N LEU A 29 -6.05 5.20 -4.08
CA LEU A 29 -5.90 4.79 -2.69
C LEU A 29 -6.90 5.46 -1.75
N VAL A 30 -7.39 6.65 -2.10
CA VAL A 30 -8.36 7.35 -1.24
C VAL A 30 -9.59 6.47 -1.02
N GLY A 31 -9.95 6.25 0.21
CA GLY A 31 -11.06 5.40 0.62
C GLY A 31 -10.72 4.52 1.80
N THR A 32 -11.59 3.58 2.10
CA THR A 32 -11.40 2.66 3.22
C THR A 32 -11.09 1.27 2.70
N TRP A 33 -10.09 0.66 3.28
CA TRP A 33 -9.59 -0.65 2.88
C TRP A 33 -9.67 -1.62 4.04
N HIS A 34 -10.22 -2.79 3.76
CA HIS A 34 -10.38 -3.84 4.76
C HIS A 34 -9.22 -4.80 4.73
N GLY A 35 -8.46 -4.84 5.81
CA GLY A 35 -7.34 -5.74 5.99
C GLY A 35 -7.69 -6.90 6.92
N HIS A 36 -6.69 -7.70 7.23
CA HIS A 36 -6.89 -8.90 8.06
C HIS A 36 -7.32 -8.54 9.50
N ARG A 37 -6.77 -7.48 10.04
CA ARG A 37 -7.08 -7.09 11.42
C ARG A 37 -7.74 -5.74 11.56
N HIS A 38 -7.52 -4.87 10.61
CA HIS A 38 -7.90 -3.47 10.71
C HIS A 38 -8.42 -2.95 9.41
N ASP A 39 -9.31 -2.00 9.46
CA ASP A 39 -9.67 -1.19 8.33
C ASP A 39 -8.79 0.05 8.36
N THR A 40 -8.32 0.49 7.23
CA THR A 40 -7.52 1.72 7.12
C THR A 40 -8.19 2.66 6.13
N GLN A 41 -8.40 3.89 6.55
CA GLN A 41 -8.95 4.91 5.67
C GLN A 41 -7.85 5.88 5.26
N TYR A 42 -7.66 6.03 3.95
CA TYR A 42 -6.76 7.03 3.40
C TYR A 42 -7.60 8.18 2.87
N ARG A 43 -7.32 9.38 3.33
CA ARG A 43 -8.11 10.57 2.98
C ARG A 43 -7.41 11.42 1.95
N ALA A 44 -8.19 12.14 1.15
CA ALA A 44 -7.66 12.98 0.08
C ALA A 44 -6.74 14.10 0.58
N ASP A 45 -6.87 14.48 1.85
CA ASP A 45 -6.03 15.51 2.45
C ASP A 45 -4.65 15.02 2.86
N GLY A 46 -4.31 13.76 2.59
CA GLY A 46 -3.02 13.20 2.94
C GLY A 46 -2.94 12.61 4.34
N THR A 47 -4.07 12.42 5.00
CA THR A 47 -4.11 11.78 6.32
C THR A 47 -4.66 10.37 6.22
N TRP A 48 -4.28 9.51 7.15
CA TRP A 48 -4.84 8.17 7.27
C TRP A 48 -5.26 7.91 8.70
N ILE A 49 -6.22 7.02 8.86
CA ILE A 49 -6.68 6.60 10.17
C ILE A 49 -6.99 5.11 10.14
N MET A 50 -6.55 4.39 11.16
CA MET A 50 -6.82 2.97 11.30
C MET A 50 -8.08 2.81 12.15
N ASP A 51 -8.92 1.88 11.75
CA ASP A 51 -10.19 1.60 12.44
C ASP A 51 -11.03 2.85 12.69
N PRO A 52 -11.43 3.54 11.63
CA PRO A 52 -12.10 4.86 11.79
C PRO A 52 -13.40 4.82 12.59
N ARG A 53 -13.95 3.63 12.82
CA ARG A 53 -15.16 3.48 13.62
C ARG A 53 -14.89 3.22 15.09
N ASP A 54 -13.62 2.97 15.47
CA ASP A 54 -13.26 2.71 16.85
C ASP A 54 -12.50 3.91 17.38
N GLU A 55 -13.19 4.76 18.13
CA GLU A 55 -12.58 5.98 18.65
C GLU A 55 -11.55 5.74 19.74
N ARG A 56 -11.44 4.52 20.27
CA ARG A 56 -10.54 4.24 21.37
C ARG A 56 -9.12 3.95 20.95
N ASP A 57 -8.92 3.52 19.70
CA ASP A 57 -7.61 3.08 19.28
C ASP A 57 -7.35 3.61 17.89
N ASN A 58 -7.21 4.93 17.81
CA ASN A 58 -7.06 5.53 16.53
C ASN A 58 -5.61 5.81 16.24
N SER A 59 -4.94 4.85 15.65
CA SER A 59 -3.67 5.15 15.02
C SER A 59 -3.96 6.00 13.80
N ARG A 60 -3.30 7.13 13.71
CA ARG A 60 -3.49 8.07 12.60
C ARG A 60 -2.19 8.75 12.23
N GLY A 61 -2.11 9.20 11.04
CA GLY A 61 -0.92 9.88 10.54
C GLY A 61 -1.11 10.47 9.16
N LYS A 62 -0.02 10.55 8.42
CA LYS A 62 -0.02 11.11 7.07
C LYS A 62 0.46 10.06 6.08
N TRP A 63 0.05 10.23 4.84
CA TRP A 63 0.46 9.35 3.75
C TRP A 63 0.75 10.14 2.49
N ARG A 64 1.61 9.59 1.67
CA ARG A 64 1.85 10.08 0.32
C ARG A 64 2.38 8.95 -0.54
N ILE A 65 2.31 9.10 -1.84
CA ILE A 65 2.86 8.13 -2.77
C ILE A 65 3.97 8.81 -3.58
N GLU A 66 5.15 8.19 -3.58
CA GLU A 66 6.29 8.64 -4.34
C GLU A 66 6.93 7.44 -5.04
N HIS A 67 7.13 7.54 -6.34
CA HIS A 67 7.75 6.47 -7.13
C HIS A 67 7.09 5.11 -6.90
N ALA A 68 5.76 5.09 -6.94
CA ALA A 68 4.94 3.90 -6.73
C ALA A 68 5.16 3.25 -5.35
N ARG A 69 5.55 4.04 -4.37
CA ARG A 69 5.69 3.57 -2.99
C ARG A 69 4.78 4.38 -2.09
N LEU A 70 4.07 3.68 -1.22
CA LEU A 70 3.24 4.33 -0.21
C LEU A 70 4.09 4.58 1.02
N ILE A 71 4.20 5.84 1.40
CA ILE A 71 4.95 6.25 2.58
C ILE A 71 3.93 6.72 3.61
N THR A 72 3.91 6.05 4.76
CA THR A 72 3.03 6.41 5.87
C THR A 72 3.85 6.82 7.07
N THR A 73 3.41 7.84 7.74
CA THR A 73 4.06 8.31 8.96
C THR A 73 3.02 8.41 10.06
N TRP A 74 3.43 8.19 11.30
CA TRP A 74 2.54 8.34 12.44
C TRP A 74 3.34 8.68 13.70
N ARG A 75 2.64 9.15 14.70
CA ARG A 75 3.25 9.51 15.97
C ARG A 75 2.30 9.07 17.08
N PHE A 76 2.85 8.39 18.06
CA PHE A 76 2.08 8.08 19.25
C PHE A 76 1.93 9.35 20.08
N SER A 77 0.83 9.46 20.79
CA SER A 77 0.48 10.67 21.51
C SER A 77 1.50 11.15 22.53
N ASP A 78 2.30 10.23 23.07
CA ASP A 78 3.29 10.54 24.08
C ASP A 78 4.71 10.60 23.53
N GLU A 79 4.90 10.52 22.24
CA GLU A 79 6.22 10.49 21.65
C GLU A 79 6.48 11.67 20.73
N SER A 80 7.68 12.18 20.78
CA SER A 80 8.11 13.25 19.89
C SER A 80 8.64 12.72 18.57
N SER A 81 8.94 11.44 18.48
CA SER A 81 9.52 10.84 17.30
C SER A 81 8.46 10.32 16.33
N VAL A 82 8.70 10.45 15.06
CA VAL A 82 7.80 9.98 14.02
C VAL A 82 8.24 8.61 13.55
N SER A 83 7.29 7.71 13.43
CA SER A 83 7.51 6.41 12.82
C SER A 83 7.15 6.48 11.34
N THR A 84 7.85 5.74 10.51
CA THR A 84 7.65 5.74 9.06
C THR A 84 7.64 4.32 8.53
N ALA A 85 6.72 4.02 7.65
CA ALA A 85 6.70 2.77 6.90
C ALA A 85 6.68 3.07 5.42
N VAL A 86 7.38 2.27 4.64
CA VAL A 86 7.39 2.37 3.19
C VAL A 86 6.92 1.04 2.62
N GLU A 87 5.89 1.10 1.79
CA GLU A 87 5.33 -0.07 1.15
C GLU A 87 5.48 0.06 -0.36
N GLU A 88 5.99 -0.99 -0.99
CA GLU A 88 6.00 -1.04 -2.44
C GLU A 88 4.60 -1.39 -2.91
N ILE A 89 4.03 -0.61 -3.81
CA ILE A 89 2.72 -0.89 -4.37
C ILE A 89 2.91 -1.92 -5.49
N ILE A 90 2.28 -3.07 -5.34
CA ILE A 90 2.37 -4.14 -6.33
C ILE A 90 1.18 -4.06 -7.27
N GLU A 91 0.02 -3.83 -6.73
CA GLU A 91 -1.19 -3.68 -7.49
C GLU A 91 -2.15 -2.74 -6.76
N LEU A 92 -2.75 -1.82 -7.46
CA LEU A 92 -3.77 -0.95 -6.88
C LEU A 92 -4.85 -0.69 -7.92
N THR A 93 -6.03 -1.18 -7.63
CA THR A 93 -7.21 -0.99 -8.47
C THR A 93 -8.33 -0.37 -7.64
N LYS A 94 -9.51 -0.25 -8.20
CA LYS A 94 -10.65 0.27 -7.45
C LYS A 94 -11.06 -0.65 -6.29
N SER A 95 -10.71 -1.92 -6.35
CA SER A 95 -11.18 -2.89 -5.36
C SER A 95 -10.09 -3.60 -4.59
N ILE A 96 -8.88 -3.65 -5.09
CA ILE A 96 -7.78 -4.42 -4.50
C ILE A 96 -6.53 -3.56 -4.38
N PHE A 97 -5.87 -3.67 -3.25
CA PHE A 97 -4.57 -3.05 -3.01
C PHE A 97 -3.62 -4.14 -2.48
N LYS A 98 -2.56 -4.40 -3.25
CA LYS A 98 -1.50 -5.31 -2.84
C LYS A 98 -0.23 -4.55 -2.63
N SER A 99 0.42 -4.79 -1.52
CA SER A 99 1.66 -4.11 -1.18
C SER A 99 2.62 -5.03 -0.44
N ARG A 100 3.87 -4.58 -0.37
CA ARG A 100 4.90 -5.26 0.39
C ARG A 100 5.66 -4.21 1.17
N ILE A 101 5.81 -4.41 2.46
CA ILE A 101 6.56 -3.50 3.31
C ILE A 101 8.05 -3.66 3.01
N ILE A 102 8.72 -2.58 2.69
CA ILE A 102 10.14 -2.59 2.39
C ILE A 102 10.98 -1.92 3.47
N SER A 103 10.39 -1.07 4.28
CA SER A 103 11.10 -0.53 5.45
C SER A 103 10.13 -0.04 6.50
N GLN A 104 10.55 -0.09 7.75
CA GLN A 104 9.83 0.48 8.88
C GLN A 104 10.86 1.05 9.83
N GLU A 105 10.66 2.28 10.24
CA GLU A 105 11.59 2.98 11.13
C GLU A 105 10.83 3.72 12.21
N GLY A 106 11.47 3.92 13.35
CA GLY A 106 10.92 4.69 14.44
C GLY A 106 10.39 3.87 15.59
N PRO A 107 9.98 4.53 16.67
CA PRO A 107 9.57 3.84 17.90
C PRO A 107 8.26 3.03 17.76
N GLY A 108 7.46 3.37 16.78
CA GLY A 108 6.22 2.64 16.52
C GLY A 108 6.38 1.37 15.73
N LYS A 109 7.62 0.88 15.57
CA LYS A 109 7.87 -0.33 14.84
C LYS A 109 7.28 -1.50 15.60
N PRO A 110 6.37 -2.25 15.03
CA PRO A 110 5.74 -3.34 15.74
C PRO A 110 6.75 -4.46 16.03
N GLU A 111 6.57 -5.11 17.16
CA GLU A 111 7.34 -6.29 17.43
C GLU A 111 6.90 -7.37 16.46
N GLY A 112 7.81 -8.21 16.00
CA GLY A 112 7.45 -9.20 15.01
C GLY A 112 7.40 -8.57 13.64
N GLN A 113 8.54 -8.09 13.19
CA GLN A 113 8.63 -7.50 11.89
C GLN A 113 8.09 -8.37 10.83
N VAL A 114 7.22 -7.77 10.04
CA VAL A 114 6.78 -8.38 8.82
C VAL A 114 7.97 -8.50 7.90
N LEU A 115 8.21 -9.69 7.41
CA LEU A 115 9.32 -9.90 6.49
C LEU A 115 9.05 -9.14 5.19
N PRO A 116 10.06 -8.47 4.63
CA PRO A 116 9.87 -7.70 3.40
C PRO A 116 9.33 -8.50 2.21
N SER A 117 9.43 -9.83 2.26
CA SER A 117 8.92 -10.67 1.18
C SER A 117 7.42 -10.90 1.24
N GLU A 118 6.76 -10.54 2.34
CA GLU A 118 5.33 -10.79 2.45
C GLU A 118 4.51 -9.76 1.70
N ILE A 119 3.54 -10.26 0.93
CA ILE A 119 2.62 -9.41 0.20
C ILE A 119 1.30 -9.40 0.95
N PHE A 120 0.82 -8.19 1.23
CA PHE A 120 -0.46 -8.03 1.87
C PHE A 120 -1.48 -7.61 0.84
N THR A 121 -2.66 -8.18 0.94
CA THR A 121 -3.77 -7.83 0.07
C THR A 121 -4.92 -7.31 0.92
N VAL A 122 -5.39 -6.14 0.59
CA VAL A 122 -6.56 -5.56 1.23
C VAL A 122 -7.61 -5.23 0.17
N SER A 123 -8.86 -5.20 0.57
CA SER A 123 -9.96 -4.93 -0.34
C SER A 123 -10.69 -3.65 0.04
N ARG A 124 -11.24 -2.97 -0.96
CA ARG A 124 -11.97 -1.73 -0.69
C ARG A 124 -13.28 -2.02 0.00
N VAL A 125 -13.56 -1.26 1.03
CA VAL A 125 -14.85 -1.31 1.68
C VAL A 125 -15.82 -0.52 0.82
N THR A 126 -16.87 -1.18 0.40
CA THR A 126 -17.94 -0.50 -0.33
C THR A 126 -19.09 -0.31 0.61
N GLU A 127 -19.51 0.96 0.77
CA GLU A 127 -20.67 1.20 1.59
C GLU A 127 -21.90 0.82 0.80
N LYS A 128 -22.68 -0.08 1.36
CA LYS A 128 -23.97 -0.36 0.78
C LYS A 128 -24.93 0.65 1.33
N LYS A 129 -25.53 1.33 0.45
CA LYS A 129 -26.66 2.17 0.85
C LYS A 129 -27.92 1.31 0.98
#